data_ac5f246c19ed84a4d0b248e57701a47a
#
_entry.id   ac5f246c19ed84a4d0b248e57701a47a
#
_cell.length_a   1.000
_cell.length_b   1.000
_cell.length_c   1.000
_cell.angle_alpha   90.00
_cell.angle_beta   90.00
_cell.angle_gamma   90.00
#
_symmetry.space_group_name_H-M   'P 1'
#
loop_
_entity.id
_entity.type
_entity.pdbx_description
1 polymer ?
#
loop_
_entity_poly.entity_id
_entity_poly.type
_entity_poly.pdbx_seq_one_letter_code
_entity_poly.pdbx_strand_id
1 'polypeptide(L)'
;LRRILAFAALSAANTTSPTFAQSINPDASEAAAQAALSVLSIAATPNETLSSFSFLDASGGTKSLRSTQLRGGYKPFENGLYLEGLVAYQKYNPVIFFPGIATGTELDVTWSSVAATVGVGWEFPLINEWKIRPVGHLSLGQVTADAIFADFRLLGPRSNSNELIDGNLNAFGIGASLGIFREAQFGPWQVEYRFRQTFLEFNPINEPQAGNASASSNQTTLFSRHRYPLDNVRLFELPTQLVLDAGVVLYHGDSATVLDTDWLATAGFGLEIDTRLTGLPAVRAGRLMLNGIVAEEFSGFSIGFGLRF
;
A
#
# COMPACT_ATOMS: atom_id res chain seq x y z
N LEU A 1 -31.10 -21.74 6.56
CA LEU A 1 -30.76 -21.14 5.24
C LEU A 1 -31.27 -19.70 5.01
N ARG A 2 -32.08 -19.10 5.92
CA ARG A 2 -32.69 -17.75 5.72
C ARG A 2 -32.01 -16.59 6.48
N ARG A 3 -30.87 -16.79 7.13
CA ARG A 3 -30.19 -15.78 7.96
C ARG A 3 -28.82 -15.30 7.43
N ILE A 4 -28.37 -15.78 6.26
CA ILE A 4 -27.04 -15.45 5.69
C ILE A 4 -27.09 -14.30 4.65
N LEU A 5 -28.27 -13.86 4.22
CA LEU A 5 -28.44 -12.83 3.19
C LEU A 5 -28.49 -11.38 3.70
N ALA A 6 -28.31 -11.14 5.01
CA ALA A 6 -28.43 -9.79 5.58
C ALA A 6 -27.10 -9.01 5.65
N PHE A 7 -25.95 -9.61 5.33
CA PHE A 7 -24.64 -8.95 5.45
C PHE A 7 -24.06 -8.37 4.14
N ALA A 8 -24.68 -8.68 3.01
CA ALA A 8 -24.22 -8.15 1.70
C ALA A 8 -24.82 -6.79 1.32
N ALA A 9 -25.69 -6.21 2.15
CA ALA A 9 -26.42 -4.99 1.81
C ALA A 9 -25.85 -3.70 2.43
N LEU A 10 -24.68 -3.76 3.10
CA LEU A 10 -24.13 -2.57 3.79
C LEU A 10 -23.06 -1.82 2.99
N SER A 11 -22.74 -2.25 1.77
CA SER A 11 -21.76 -1.55 0.91
C SER A 11 -22.38 -0.68 -0.20
N ALA A 12 -23.71 -0.56 -0.23
CA ALA A 12 -24.42 0.27 -1.22
C ALA A 12 -25.03 1.56 -0.61
N ALA A 13 -24.52 2.03 0.52
CA ALA A 13 -24.96 3.29 1.10
C ALA A 13 -24.07 4.43 0.61
N ASN A 14 -24.59 5.08 -0.45
CA ASN A 14 -24.37 6.47 -0.81
C ASN A 14 -22.92 6.95 -0.87
N THR A 15 -22.25 6.70 -1.97
CA THR A 15 -21.29 7.65 -2.51
C THR A 15 -22.08 8.80 -3.16
N THR A 16 -22.75 9.62 -2.39
CA THR A 16 -22.89 11.02 -2.80
C THR A 16 -21.51 11.57 -2.65
N SER A 17 -20.72 11.57 -3.72
CA SER A 17 -19.56 12.43 -3.85
C SER A 17 -20.01 13.81 -3.37
N PRO A 18 -19.42 14.38 -2.32
CA PRO A 18 -19.63 15.79 -2.09
C PRO A 18 -19.06 16.47 -3.32
N THR A 19 -19.92 17.07 -4.11
CA THR A 19 -19.54 18.01 -5.15
C THR A 19 -18.92 19.20 -4.41
N PHE A 20 -17.63 19.12 -4.06
CA PHE A 20 -16.85 20.27 -3.65
C PHE A 20 -16.53 21.10 -4.89
N ALA A 21 -17.59 21.63 -5.52
CA ALA A 21 -17.46 22.83 -6.31
C ALA A 21 -17.33 23.99 -5.32
N GLN A 22 -16.14 24.19 -4.78
CA GLN A 22 -15.79 25.48 -4.21
C GLN A 22 -14.44 25.88 -4.74
N SER A 23 -14.49 26.92 -5.57
CA SER A 23 -13.40 27.78 -5.96
C SER A 23 -12.86 28.55 -4.75
N ILE A 24 -12.22 27.87 -3.82
CA ILE A 24 -11.24 28.46 -2.94
C ILE A 24 -9.95 27.97 -3.57
N ASN A 25 -9.14 28.89 -4.10
CA ASN A 25 -7.76 28.59 -4.46
C ASN A 25 -7.10 28.15 -3.14
N PRO A 26 -6.89 26.84 -2.89
CA PRO A 26 -6.11 26.47 -1.73
C PRO A 26 -4.76 27.11 -1.89
N ASP A 27 -4.18 27.64 -0.81
CA ASP A 27 -2.82 28.15 -0.84
C ASP A 27 -1.94 27.06 -1.47
N ALA A 28 -1.06 27.41 -2.39
CA ALA A 28 -0.26 26.46 -3.15
C ALA A 28 0.53 25.50 -2.22
N SER A 29 0.87 25.97 -1.02
CA SER A 29 1.51 25.18 0.04
C SER A 29 0.61 24.07 0.59
N GLU A 30 -0.68 24.33 0.82
CA GLU A 30 -1.64 23.34 1.28
C GLU A 30 -1.89 22.26 0.21
N ALA A 31 -2.01 22.66 -1.06
CA ALA A 31 -2.16 21.71 -2.16
C ALA A 31 -0.93 20.79 -2.32
N ALA A 32 0.28 21.35 -2.17
CA ALA A 32 1.53 20.60 -2.21
C ALA A 32 1.63 19.62 -1.02
N ALA A 33 1.24 20.07 0.18
CA ALA A 33 1.20 19.22 1.37
C ALA A 33 0.18 18.08 1.23
N GLN A 34 -1.00 18.37 0.69
CA GLN A 34 -2.01 17.33 0.42
C GLN A 34 -1.50 16.27 -0.54
N ALA A 35 -0.87 16.67 -1.64
CA ALA A 35 -0.32 15.74 -2.60
C ALA A 35 0.82 14.90 -1.99
N ALA A 36 1.70 15.51 -1.16
CA ALA A 36 2.74 14.80 -0.41
C ALA A 36 2.17 13.76 0.55
N LEU A 37 1.14 14.12 1.32
CA LEU A 37 0.44 13.22 2.23
C LEU A 37 -0.22 12.06 1.47
N SER A 38 -0.77 12.30 0.29
CA SER A 38 -1.38 11.26 -0.55
C SER A 38 -0.34 10.24 -1.03
N VAL A 39 0.86 10.69 -1.44
CA VAL A 39 1.98 9.78 -1.77
C VAL A 39 2.42 8.97 -0.55
N LEU A 40 2.54 9.61 0.60
CA LEU A 40 2.90 8.93 1.85
C LEU A 40 1.87 7.88 2.24
N SER A 41 0.60 8.19 2.08
CA SER A 41 -0.51 7.30 2.43
C SER A 41 -0.45 5.97 1.67
N ILE A 42 -0.03 6.00 0.40
CA ILE A 42 0.17 4.80 -0.42
C ILE A 42 1.32 3.95 0.13
N ALA A 43 2.46 4.59 0.44
CA ALA A 43 3.62 3.90 0.99
C ALA A 43 3.31 3.24 2.34
N ALA A 44 2.54 3.90 3.19
CA ALA A 44 2.21 3.47 4.55
C ALA A 44 1.08 2.44 4.65
N THR A 45 0.30 2.25 3.57
CA THR A 45 -0.85 1.33 3.59
C THR A 45 -0.40 -0.11 3.35
N PRO A 46 -0.67 -1.04 4.29
CA PRO A 46 -0.37 -2.45 4.09
C PRO A 46 -1.11 -3.03 2.89
N ASN A 47 -0.37 -3.56 1.92
CA ASN A 47 -0.90 -4.10 0.68
C ASN A 47 -0.28 -5.47 0.36
N GLU A 48 -1.12 -6.51 0.20
CA GLU A 48 -0.66 -7.87 -0.07
C GLU A 48 -0.16 -8.09 -1.50
N THR A 49 -0.50 -7.25 -2.44
CA THR A 49 -0.14 -7.42 -3.86
C THR A 49 1.23 -6.86 -4.20
N LEU A 50 1.68 -5.82 -3.48
CA LEU A 50 3.01 -5.28 -3.66
C LEU A 50 4.04 -6.12 -2.90
N SER A 51 5.10 -6.48 -3.59
CA SER A 51 6.21 -7.26 -3.06
C SER A 51 7.27 -6.35 -2.42
N SER A 52 8.33 -6.96 -1.88
CA SER A 52 9.39 -6.23 -1.19
C SER A 52 10.07 -5.15 -2.03
N PHE A 53 10.22 -5.38 -3.36
CA PHE A 53 10.77 -4.38 -4.30
C PHE A 53 9.87 -4.31 -5.51
N SER A 54 9.27 -3.16 -5.79
CA SER A 54 8.39 -2.94 -6.93
C SER A 54 8.91 -1.82 -7.81
N PHE A 55 8.86 -2.05 -9.11
CA PHE A 55 9.31 -1.14 -10.17
C PHE A 55 8.16 -0.97 -11.16
N LEU A 56 7.56 0.21 -11.19
CA LEU A 56 6.48 0.55 -12.09
C LEU A 56 6.85 1.78 -12.91
N ASP A 57 6.59 1.72 -14.19
CA ASP A 57 6.78 2.81 -15.13
C ASP A 57 5.48 3.05 -15.90
N ALA A 58 5.13 4.31 -16.13
CA ALA A 58 3.96 4.67 -16.91
C ALA A 58 4.17 4.40 -18.40
N SER A 59 3.07 4.18 -19.11
CA SER A 59 3.01 3.93 -20.56
C SER A 59 3.48 5.12 -21.38
N GLY A 60 4.51 5.75 -21.19
CA GLY A 60 5.05 6.94 -21.87
C GLY A 60 6.35 7.42 -21.23
N GLY A 61 6.78 6.73 -20.15
CA GLY A 61 8.06 7.01 -19.48
C GLY A 61 8.09 8.29 -18.65
N THR A 62 6.95 8.98 -18.51
CA THR A 62 6.86 10.26 -17.79
C THR A 62 6.65 10.10 -16.28
N LYS A 63 6.04 9.00 -15.84
CA LYS A 63 5.78 8.72 -14.43
C LYS A 63 6.51 7.44 -14.02
N SER A 64 7.06 7.39 -12.84
CA SER A 64 7.66 6.16 -12.30
C SER A 64 7.42 6.01 -10.81
N LEU A 65 7.16 4.77 -10.37
CA LEU A 65 6.99 4.42 -8.97
C LEU A 65 7.98 3.31 -8.61
N ARG A 66 8.87 3.58 -7.68
CA ARG A 66 9.80 2.61 -7.11
C ARG A 66 9.45 2.44 -5.63
N SER A 67 9.14 1.23 -5.22
CA SER A 67 8.74 0.96 -3.84
C SER A 67 9.54 -0.20 -3.26
N THR A 68 9.99 -0.02 -2.04
CA THR A 68 10.59 -1.07 -1.21
C THR A 68 9.78 -1.19 0.06
N GLN A 69 9.21 -2.37 0.32
CA GLN A 69 8.37 -2.61 1.47
C GLN A 69 8.81 -3.86 2.21
N LEU A 70 8.98 -3.74 3.52
CA LEU A 70 9.13 -4.87 4.43
C LEU A 70 7.90 -4.92 5.32
N ARG A 71 7.14 -6.00 5.23
CA ARG A 71 5.91 -6.18 6.00
C ARG A 71 5.83 -7.58 6.58
N GLY A 72 5.10 -7.69 7.67
CA GLY A 72 4.84 -8.97 8.30
C GLY A 72 3.66 -8.92 9.26
N GLY A 73 3.11 -10.07 9.55
CA GLY A 73 2.08 -10.25 10.55
C GLY A 73 2.38 -11.47 11.40
N TYR A 74 2.08 -11.38 12.68
CA TYR A 74 2.40 -12.40 13.67
C TYR A 74 1.24 -12.59 14.65
N LYS A 75 1.00 -13.84 15.02
CA LYS A 75 0.06 -14.20 16.09
C LYS A 75 0.85 -14.66 17.31
N PRO A 76 1.04 -13.82 18.32
CA PRO A 76 1.83 -14.16 19.50
C PRO A 76 1.18 -15.25 20.36
N PHE A 77 -0.14 -15.37 20.29
CA PHE A 77 -0.93 -16.29 21.10
C PHE A 77 -2.03 -16.97 20.25
N GLU A 78 -2.52 -18.11 20.72
CA GLU A 78 -3.65 -18.83 20.07
C GLU A 78 -5.03 -18.18 20.33
N ASN A 79 -5.08 -17.14 21.12
CA ASN A 79 -6.32 -16.45 21.50
C ASN A 79 -6.90 -15.55 20.40
N GLY A 80 -6.25 -15.49 19.21
CA GLY A 80 -6.68 -14.68 18.07
C GLY A 80 -6.00 -13.32 17.95
N LEU A 81 -5.21 -12.87 18.94
CA LEU A 81 -4.46 -11.62 18.85
C LEU A 81 -3.54 -11.65 17.62
N TYR A 82 -3.58 -10.57 16.83
CA TYR A 82 -2.78 -10.40 15.65
C TYR A 82 -2.05 -9.07 15.67
N LEU A 83 -0.78 -9.12 15.36
CA LEU A 83 0.08 -7.95 15.22
C LEU A 83 0.59 -7.89 13.79
N GLU A 84 0.63 -6.71 13.21
CA GLU A 84 1.28 -6.51 11.91
C GLU A 84 2.15 -5.28 11.91
N GLY A 85 3.14 -5.28 11.01
CA GLY A 85 4.04 -4.17 10.80
C GLY A 85 4.41 -4.01 9.34
N LEU A 86 4.63 -2.76 8.94
CA LEU A 86 5.10 -2.36 7.63
C LEU A 86 6.18 -1.29 7.83
N VAL A 87 7.27 -1.41 7.09
CA VAL A 87 8.21 -0.31 6.82
C VAL A 87 8.35 -0.20 5.32
N ALA A 88 8.21 1.01 4.80
CA ALA A 88 8.26 1.26 3.37
C ALA A 88 9.16 2.45 3.05
N TYR A 89 9.85 2.34 1.91
CA TYR A 89 10.50 3.44 1.22
C TYR A 89 9.96 3.49 -0.20
N GLN A 90 9.58 4.67 -0.66
CA GLN A 90 9.00 4.87 -1.97
C GLN A 90 9.61 6.11 -2.63
N LYS A 91 9.90 5.98 -3.93
CA LYS A 91 10.16 7.11 -4.83
C LYS A 91 9.07 7.17 -5.87
N TYR A 92 8.47 8.33 -6.02
CA TYR A 92 7.41 8.58 -6.99
C TYR A 92 7.71 9.85 -7.79
N ASN A 93 7.67 9.74 -9.10
CA ASN A 93 7.78 10.86 -10.04
C ASN A 93 6.42 11.04 -10.71
N PRO A 94 5.52 11.85 -10.17
CA PRO A 94 4.28 12.22 -10.84
C PRO A 94 4.52 13.32 -11.88
N VAL A 95 3.64 13.38 -12.88
CA VAL A 95 3.47 14.62 -13.65
C VAL A 95 2.44 15.47 -12.90
N ILE A 96 2.87 16.55 -12.27
CA ILE A 96 1.97 17.40 -11.50
C ILE A 96 1.67 18.66 -12.30
N PHE A 97 0.39 18.90 -12.56
CA PHE A 97 -0.11 20.15 -13.09
C PHE A 97 -0.57 21.03 -11.91
N PHE A 98 0.14 22.13 -11.65
CA PHE A 98 -0.31 23.12 -10.67
C PHE A 98 -1.23 24.13 -11.37
N PRO A 99 -2.52 24.26 -10.97
CA PRO A 99 -3.37 25.31 -11.45
C PRO A 99 -2.82 26.67 -11.00
N GLY A 100 -2.37 27.49 -11.94
CA GLY A 100 -1.83 28.85 -11.66
C GLY A 100 -0.41 29.08 -12.16
N ILE A 101 0.34 28.06 -12.58
CA ILE A 101 1.59 28.20 -13.31
C ILE A 101 1.27 28.26 -14.81
N ALA A 102 1.96 29.12 -15.56
CA ALA A 102 1.72 29.30 -16.98
C ALA A 102 1.63 27.96 -17.71
N THR A 103 0.58 27.79 -18.49
CA THR A 103 0.25 26.58 -19.24
C THR A 103 1.45 26.07 -20.03
N GLY A 104 1.95 24.88 -19.67
CA GLY A 104 2.95 24.16 -20.45
C GLY A 104 4.27 23.82 -19.76
N THR A 105 4.44 24.14 -18.48
CA THR A 105 5.65 23.73 -17.76
C THR A 105 5.36 22.42 -17.00
N GLU A 106 5.83 21.30 -17.58
CA GLU A 106 5.93 20.03 -16.86
C GLU A 106 7.08 20.16 -15.86
N LEU A 107 6.80 20.00 -14.58
CA LEU A 107 7.81 19.96 -13.54
C LEU A 107 8.08 18.49 -13.18
N ASP A 108 9.29 18.03 -13.46
CA ASP A 108 9.79 16.74 -12.98
C ASP A 108 10.04 16.82 -11.47
N VAL A 109 9.10 16.34 -10.70
CA VAL A 109 9.19 16.32 -9.24
C VAL A 109 9.39 14.90 -8.75
N THR A 110 10.48 14.66 -8.04
CA THR A 110 10.70 13.39 -7.38
C THR A 110 10.31 13.50 -5.91
N TRP A 111 9.39 12.66 -5.49
CA TRP A 111 8.99 12.54 -4.10
C TRP A 111 9.52 11.24 -3.51
N SER A 112 10.27 11.39 -2.43
CA SER A 112 10.76 10.27 -1.64
C SER A 112 9.98 10.19 -0.34
N SER A 113 9.41 9.05 -0.01
CA SER A 113 8.69 8.84 1.24
C SER A 113 9.24 7.65 2.01
N VAL A 114 9.30 7.80 3.33
CA VAL A 114 9.57 6.73 4.28
C VAL A 114 8.36 6.63 5.20
N ALA A 115 7.87 5.43 5.42
CA ALA A 115 6.74 5.19 6.29
C ALA A 115 6.94 3.95 7.15
N ALA A 116 6.38 3.99 8.36
CA ALA A 116 6.23 2.84 9.24
C ALA A 116 4.80 2.76 9.73
N THR A 117 4.20 1.59 9.64
CA THR A 117 2.84 1.31 10.11
C THR A 117 2.85 0.11 11.04
N VAL A 118 2.18 0.23 12.18
CA VAL A 118 1.92 -0.89 13.09
C VAL A 118 0.42 -1.11 13.20
N GLY A 119 0.03 -2.37 13.30
CA GLY A 119 -1.38 -2.76 13.41
C GLY A 119 -1.59 -3.76 14.53
N VAL A 120 -2.70 -3.59 15.24
CA VAL A 120 -3.17 -4.53 16.26
C VAL A 120 -4.59 -4.95 15.91
N GLY A 121 -4.82 -6.24 15.85
CA GLY A 121 -6.09 -6.80 15.44
C GLY A 121 -6.44 -8.09 16.17
N TRP A 122 -7.58 -8.62 15.79
CA TRP A 122 -8.09 -9.87 16.35
C TRP A 122 -8.68 -10.75 15.25
N GLU A 123 -8.31 -12.02 15.27
CA GLU A 123 -8.78 -13.01 14.31
C GLU A 123 -9.94 -13.81 14.90
N PHE A 124 -11.08 -13.80 14.21
CA PHE A 124 -12.26 -14.56 14.57
C PHE A 124 -12.52 -15.64 13.54
N PRO A 125 -12.72 -16.89 13.94
CA PRO A 125 -13.13 -17.95 13.02
C PRO A 125 -14.57 -17.71 12.55
N LEU A 126 -14.79 -17.96 11.26
CA LEU A 126 -16.10 -18.02 10.62
C LEU A 126 -16.40 -19.47 10.20
N ILE A 127 -17.49 -19.66 9.48
CA ILE A 127 -17.86 -20.96 8.91
C ILE A 127 -16.89 -21.39 7.80
N ASN A 128 -16.71 -22.70 7.60
CA ASN A 128 -15.94 -23.28 6.48
C ASN A 128 -14.49 -22.77 6.39
N GLU A 129 -13.79 -22.69 7.51
CA GLU A 129 -12.39 -22.25 7.60
C GLU A 129 -12.14 -20.79 7.22
N TRP A 130 -13.17 -20.02 6.91
CA TRP A 130 -13.05 -18.59 6.75
C TRP A 130 -12.77 -17.93 8.09
N LYS A 131 -12.02 -16.85 8.04
CA LYS A 131 -11.67 -16.03 9.19
C LYS A 131 -11.86 -14.57 8.85
N ILE A 132 -12.24 -13.79 9.85
CA ILE A 132 -12.34 -12.33 9.75
C ILE A 132 -11.36 -11.70 10.73
N ARG A 133 -10.71 -10.62 10.29
CA ARG A 133 -9.66 -9.94 11.06
C ARG A 133 -9.82 -8.44 10.93
N PRO A 134 -10.47 -7.75 11.87
CA PRO A 134 -10.34 -6.32 12.05
C PRO A 134 -8.96 -5.98 12.61
N VAL A 135 -8.35 -4.88 12.13
CA VAL A 135 -7.05 -4.37 12.57
C VAL A 135 -7.12 -2.87 12.67
N GLY A 136 -6.71 -2.29 13.79
CA GLY A 136 -6.46 -0.87 13.95
C GLY A 136 -5.01 -0.56 13.61
N HIS A 137 -4.74 0.57 12.95
CA HIS A 137 -3.42 0.98 12.47
C HIS A 137 -3.00 2.33 13.01
N LEU A 138 -1.72 2.43 13.32
CA LEU A 138 -1.01 3.69 13.56
C LEU A 138 0.18 3.75 12.60
N SER A 139 0.35 4.89 11.96
CA SER A 139 1.40 5.13 10.97
C SER A 139 2.17 6.40 11.28
N LEU A 140 3.44 6.39 10.98
CA LEU A 140 4.31 7.57 10.97
C LEU A 140 5.07 7.57 9.65
N GLY A 141 5.30 8.76 9.12
CA GLY A 141 6.09 8.86 7.90
C GLY A 141 6.55 10.27 7.60
N GLN A 142 7.45 10.32 6.63
CA GLN A 142 8.05 11.55 6.12
C GLN A 142 8.07 11.51 4.61
N VAL A 143 7.75 12.63 3.98
CA VAL A 143 7.94 12.86 2.56
C VAL A 143 8.98 13.94 2.36
N THR A 144 9.89 13.71 1.43
CA THR A 144 10.88 14.68 0.97
C THR A 144 10.69 14.90 -0.52
N ALA A 145 10.64 16.15 -0.97
CA ALA A 145 10.56 16.54 -2.37
C ALA A 145 11.85 17.21 -2.81
N ASP A 146 12.53 16.66 -3.84
CA ASP A 146 13.87 17.12 -4.23
C ASP A 146 13.86 18.43 -5.05
N ALA A 147 12.75 18.83 -5.69
CA ALA A 147 12.80 19.89 -6.70
C ALA A 147 11.69 20.96 -6.66
N ILE A 148 10.52 20.73 -6.07
CA ILE A 148 9.39 21.69 -6.15
C ILE A 148 9.76 23.05 -5.58
N PHE A 149 10.68 23.11 -4.63
CA PHE A 149 10.97 24.30 -3.85
C PHE A 149 12.07 25.20 -4.43
N ALA A 150 12.88 24.71 -5.35
CA ALA A 150 13.84 25.54 -6.05
C ALA A 150 13.15 26.51 -7.01
N ASP A 151 12.08 26.07 -7.70
CA ASP A 151 11.35 26.87 -8.67
C ASP A 151 10.29 27.80 -8.04
N PHE A 152 9.73 27.44 -6.88
CA PHE A 152 8.88 28.36 -6.11
C PHE A 152 9.63 29.63 -5.68
N ARG A 153 10.96 29.60 -5.53
CA ARG A 153 11.79 30.78 -5.32
C ARG A 153 11.81 31.73 -6.52
N LEU A 154 11.53 31.22 -7.73
CA LEU A 154 11.51 32.01 -8.95
C LEU A 154 10.17 32.73 -9.19
N LEU A 155 9.11 32.33 -8.50
CA LEU A 155 7.75 32.85 -8.72
C LEU A 155 7.33 34.01 -7.84
N GLY A 156 8.21 34.52 -6.92
CA GLY A 156 7.96 35.78 -6.21
C GLY A 156 8.36 35.83 -4.74
N PRO A 157 8.76 37.03 -4.25
CA PRO A 157 9.38 37.23 -2.96
C PRO A 157 8.42 37.42 -1.79
N ARG A 158 7.27 36.73 -1.74
CA ARG A 158 6.18 37.02 -0.80
C ARG A 158 5.67 35.89 0.10
N SER A 159 6.31 34.79 0.22
CA SER A 159 5.93 33.84 1.28
C SER A 159 7.08 33.67 2.28
N ASN A 160 6.78 33.91 3.57
CA ASN A 160 7.66 33.58 4.69
C ASN A 160 7.70 32.04 4.94
N SER A 161 7.66 31.26 3.87
CA SER A 161 7.55 29.79 3.89
C SER A 161 8.92 29.13 4.00
N ASN A 162 9.66 29.40 5.09
CA ASN A 162 10.99 28.82 5.28
C ASN A 162 11.00 27.32 5.62
N GLU A 163 9.88 26.74 6.04
CA GLU A 163 9.83 25.32 6.50
C GLU A 163 9.43 24.32 5.42
N LEU A 164 8.56 24.69 4.49
CA LEU A 164 8.35 23.90 3.27
C LEU A 164 9.55 23.99 2.30
N ILE A 165 10.45 24.94 2.51
CA ILE A 165 11.66 25.14 1.71
C ILE A 165 12.69 24.03 1.94
N ASP A 166 12.70 23.38 3.10
CA ASP A 166 13.56 22.22 3.38
C ASP A 166 13.00 20.89 2.80
N GLY A 167 11.86 20.94 2.12
CA GLY A 167 11.34 19.83 1.34
C GLY A 167 10.87 18.61 2.16
N ASN A 168 10.69 18.76 3.46
CA ASN A 168 10.30 17.66 4.34
C ASN A 168 8.91 17.89 4.94
N LEU A 169 8.04 16.89 4.84
CA LEU A 169 6.73 16.85 5.50
C LEU A 169 6.65 15.61 6.38
N ASN A 170 6.48 15.81 7.67
CA ASN A 170 6.24 14.74 8.63
C ASN A 170 4.75 14.55 8.86
N ALA A 171 4.29 13.32 8.95
CA ALA A 171 2.89 13.03 9.15
C ALA A 171 2.66 11.81 10.05
N PHE A 172 1.52 11.81 10.72
CA PHE A 172 0.98 10.63 11.37
C PHE A 172 -0.29 10.18 10.69
N GLY A 173 -0.53 8.87 10.72
CA GLY A 173 -1.72 8.25 10.15
C GLY A 173 -2.43 7.39 11.19
N ILE A 174 -3.75 7.39 11.13
CA ILE A 174 -4.60 6.50 11.91
C ILE A 174 -5.63 5.85 10.99
N GLY A 175 -5.97 4.60 11.26
CA GLY A 175 -6.97 3.93 10.45
C GLY A 175 -7.27 2.51 10.88
N ALA A 176 -7.97 1.81 10.01
CA ALA A 176 -8.37 0.43 10.25
C ALA A 176 -8.43 -0.38 8.96
N SER A 177 -8.35 -1.69 9.11
CA SER A 177 -8.67 -2.61 8.03
C SER A 177 -9.56 -3.75 8.50
N LEU A 178 -10.29 -4.31 7.54
CA LEU A 178 -11.07 -5.52 7.72
C LEU A 178 -10.61 -6.55 6.70
N GLY A 179 -10.01 -7.63 7.17
CA GLY A 179 -9.58 -8.76 6.37
C GLY A 179 -10.55 -9.93 6.49
N ILE A 180 -10.84 -10.60 5.37
CA ILE A 180 -11.51 -11.89 5.33
C ILE A 180 -10.59 -12.83 4.55
N PHE A 181 -10.25 -13.96 5.11
CA PHE A 181 -9.33 -14.89 4.48
C PHE A 181 -9.67 -16.35 4.77
N ARG A 182 -9.19 -17.20 3.90
CA ARG A 182 -9.32 -18.64 4.00
C ARG A 182 -8.06 -19.33 3.48
N GLU A 183 -7.61 -20.34 4.19
CA GLU A 183 -6.66 -21.33 3.69
C GLU A 183 -7.38 -22.65 3.48
N ALA A 184 -7.20 -23.26 2.31
CA ALA A 184 -7.86 -24.49 1.95
C ALA A 184 -6.90 -25.44 1.22
N GLN A 185 -7.10 -26.75 1.38
CA GLN A 185 -6.35 -27.77 0.68
C GLN A 185 -7.22 -28.34 -0.46
N PHE A 186 -6.71 -28.26 -1.70
CA PHE A 186 -7.34 -28.84 -2.88
C PHE A 186 -6.39 -29.85 -3.53
N GLY A 187 -6.51 -31.11 -3.18
CA GLY A 187 -5.54 -32.12 -3.58
C GLY A 187 -4.14 -31.76 -3.11
N PRO A 188 -3.13 -31.66 -4.01
CA PRO A 188 -1.77 -31.25 -3.64
C PRO A 188 -1.63 -29.73 -3.43
N TRP A 189 -2.62 -28.93 -3.85
CA TRP A 189 -2.57 -27.48 -3.77
C TRP A 189 -3.01 -26.97 -2.40
N GLN A 190 -2.19 -26.16 -1.76
CA GLN A 190 -2.59 -25.31 -0.65
C GLN A 190 -2.94 -23.93 -1.22
N VAL A 191 -4.18 -23.51 -1.05
CA VAL A 191 -4.70 -22.27 -1.61
C VAL A 191 -5.10 -21.34 -0.48
N GLU A 192 -4.68 -20.09 -0.61
CA GLU A 192 -5.00 -19.01 0.30
C GLU A 192 -5.74 -17.91 -0.46
N TYR A 193 -6.89 -17.51 0.07
CA TYR A 193 -7.68 -16.38 -0.42
C TYR A 193 -7.71 -15.29 0.64
N ARG A 194 -7.53 -14.04 0.22
CA ARG A 194 -7.63 -12.85 1.07
C ARG A 194 -8.43 -11.77 0.39
N PHE A 195 -9.37 -11.23 1.11
CA PHE A 195 -10.02 -9.96 0.83
C PHE A 195 -9.66 -9.01 1.97
N ARG A 196 -9.27 -7.78 1.65
CA ARG A 196 -8.97 -6.77 2.67
C ARG A 196 -9.45 -5.40 2.19
N GLN A 197 -10.18 -4.72 3.07
CA GLN A 197 -10.50 -3.32 2.96
C GLN A 197 -9.66 -2.57 3.98
N THR A 198 -8.91 -1.53 3.54
CA THR A 198 -8.06 -0.72 4.40
C THR A 198 -8.40 0.75 4.21
N PHE A 199 -8.52 1.46 5.31
CA PHE A 199 -8.66 2.91 5.36
C PHE A 199 -7.63 3.48 6.34
N LEU A 200 -6.86 4.46 5.88
CA LEU A 200 -5.91 5.23 6.69
C LEU A 200 -6.08 6.71 6.37
N GLU A 201 -6.06 7.56 7.38
CA GLU A 201 -6.07 9.01 7.25
C GLU A 201 -4.78 9.59 7.80
N PHE A 202 -4.15 10.48 7.05
CA PHE A 202 -2.87 11.11 7.37
C PHE A 202 -3.03 12.59 7.59
N ASN A 203 -2.40 13.08 8.65
CA ASN A 203 -2.35 14.49 9.00
C ASN A 203 -0.89 14.92 9.24
N PRO A 204 -0.52 16.16 8.90
CA PRO A 204 0.83 16.66 9.12
C PRO A 204 1.13 16.82 10.61
N ILE A 205 2.41 16.71 10.99
CA ILE A 205 2.87 16.91 12.36
C ILE A 205 3.69 18.20 12.41
N ASN A 206 3.26 19.17 13.23
CA ASN A 206 3.98 20.42 13.48
C ASN A 206 4.33 21.21 12.21
N GLU A 207 3.46 21.19 11.21
CA GLU A 207 3.64 21.88 9.93
C GLU A 207 2.58 22.97 9.75
N PRO A 208 2.77 24.17 10.34
CA PRO A 208 1.75 25.23 10.28
C PRO A 208 1.41 25.66 8.85
N GLN A 209 2.32 25.44 7.91
CA GLN A 209 2.16 25.80 6.50
C GLN A 209 1.42 24.78 5.67
N ALA A 210 1.27 23.56 6.19
CA ALA A 210 0.41 22.55 5.58
C ALA A 210 -1.08 22.92 5.75
N GLY A 211 -1.42 23.91 6.53
CA GLY A 211 -2.79 24.37 6.75
C GLY A 211 -3.67 23.23 7.30
N ASN A 212 -4.77 22.97 6.62
CA ASN A 212 -5.67 21.86 6.92
C ASN A 212 -5.46 20.65 5.99
N ALA A 213 -4.28 20.53 5.36
CA ALA A 213 -3.99 19.42 4.47
C ALA A 213 -4.17 18.09 5.20
N SER A 214 -4.86 17.17 4.57
CA SER A 214 -5.01 15.79 5.02
C SER A 214 -5.11 14.89 3.80
N ALA A 215 -4.73 13.64 3.92
CA ALA A 215 -4.90 12.67 2.85
C ALA A 215 -5.38 11.33 3.39
N SER A 216 -6.19 10.66 2.59
CA SER A 216 -6.72 9.35 2.90
C SER A 216 -6.19 8.29 1.93
N SER A 217 -5.85 7.12 2.46
CA SER A 217 -5.68 5.91 1.68
C SER A 217 -6.86 4.98 1.91
N ASN A 218 -7.59 4.71 0.87
CA ASN A 218 -8.71 3.78 0.89
C ASN A 218 -8.50 2.73 -0.21
N GLN A 219 -8.27 1.48 0.20
CA GLN A 219 -7.88 0.40 -0.70
C GLN A 219 -8.68 -0.86 -0.44
N THR A 220 -9.16 -1.47 -1.52
CA THR A 220 -9.74 -2.82 -1.51
C THR A 220 -8.78 -3.78 -2.18
N THR A 221 -8.33 -4.80 -1.47
CA THR A 221 -7.40 -5.80 -2.00
C THR A 221 -8.06 -7.16 -2.09
N LEU A 222 -7.95 -7.79 -3.25
CA LEU A 222 -8.23 -9.21 -3.48
C LEU A 222 -6.92 -9.90 -3.81
N PHE A 223 -6.64 -10.98 -3.13
CA PHE A 223 -5.39 -11.72 -3.29
C PHE A 223 -5.61 -13.22 -3.17
N SER A 224 -4.93 -13.99 -4.02
CA SER A 224 -4.86 -15.44 -3.91
C SER A 224 -3.43 -15.93 -4.04
N ARG A 225 -3.10 -16.97 -3.28
CA ARG A 225 -1.81 -17.67 -3.32
C ARG A 225 -2.03 -19.16 -3.39
N HIS A 226 -1.36 -19.77 -4.33
CA HIS A 226 -1.40 -21.21 -4.57
C HIS A 226 -0.02 -21.79 -4.35
N ARG A 227 0.11 -22.80 -3.49
CA ARG A 227 1.35 -23.54 -3.21
C ARG A 227 1.21 -24.96 -3.67
N TYR A 228 2.19 -25.43 -4.41
CA TYR A 228 2.28 -26.79 -4.92
C TYR A 228 3.61 -27.42 -4.47
N PRO A 229 3.61 -28.56 -3.74
CA PRO A 229 4.84 -29.23 -3.33
C PRO A 229 5.56 -29.79 -4.54
N LEU A 230 6.88 -29.60 -4.59
CA LEU A 230 7.75 -30.17 -5.62
C LEU A 230 8.50 -31.36 -5.01
N ASP A 231 7.94 -32.55 -5.09
CA ASP A 231 8.42 -33.76 -4.37
C ASP A 231 9.87 -34.11 -4.72
N ASN A 232 10.32 -33.82 -5.93
CA ASN A 232 11.68 -34.16 -6.40
C ASN A 232 12.64 -32.98 -6.43
N VAL A 233 12.23 -31.78 -5.98
CA VAL A 233 13.05 -30.58 -5.96
C VAL A 233 13.38 -30.19 -4.53
N ARG A 234 14.66 -30.14 -4.23
CA ARG A 234 15.16 -29.66 -2.93
C ARG A 234 16.17 -28.55 -3.17
N LEU A 235 15.89 -27.39 -2.64
CA LEU A 235 16.85 -26.29 -2.60
C LEU A 235 17.52 -26.29 -1.22
N PHE A 236 18.85 -26.30 -1.22
CA PHE A 236 19.65 -26.40 0.02
C PHE A 236 19.25 -27.62 0.87
N GLU A 237 18.91 -28.74 0.23
CA GLU A 237 18.42 -29.98 0.86
C GLU A 237 17.05 -29.85 1.56
N LEU A 238 16.40 -28.69 1.43
CA LEU A 238 15.10 -28.40 2.03
C LEU A 238 13.94 -28.65 1.05
N PRO A 239 12.80 -29.14 1.54
CA PRO A 239 11.59 -29.29 0.73
C PRO A 239 11.18 -27.97 0.10
N THR A 240 10.86 -28.01 -1.19
CA THR A 240 10.57 -26.82 -1.99
C THR A 240 9.14 -26.88 -2.51
N GLN A 241 8.48 -25.74 -2.56
CA GLN A 241 7.14 -25.57 -3.13
C GLN A 241 7.18 -24.52 -4.23
N LEU A 242 6.46 -24.77 -5.31
CA LEU A 242 6.10 -23.76 -6.30
C LEU A 242 5.02 -22.88 -5.69
N VAL A 243 5.14 -21.57 -5.84
CA VAL A 243 4.15 -20.60 -5.40
C VAL A 243 3.67 -19.79 -6.59
N LEU A 244 2.37 -19.67 -6.74
CA LEU A 244 1.72 -18.80 -7.70
C LEU A 244 0.88 -17.79 -6.94
N ASP A 245 1.05 -16.51 -7.23
CA ASP A 245 0.29 -15.41 -6.63
C ASP A 245 -0.49 -14.65 -7.70
N ALA A 246 -1.70 -14.22 -7.34
CA ALA A 246 -2.48 -13.30 -8.13
C ALA A 246 -3.22 -12.33 -7.20
N GLY A 247 -3.33 -11.07 -7.59
CA GLY A 247 -4.00 -10.08 -6.78
C GLY A 247 -4.45 -8.85 -7.56
N VAL A 248 -5.44 -8.16 -7.01
CA VAL A 248 -5.94 -6.89 -7.50
C VAL A 248 -6.10 -5.95 -6.32
N VAL A 249 -5.68 -4.72 -6.51
CA VAL A 249 -5.95 -3.59 -5.61
C VAL A 249 -6.84 -2.61 -6.32
N LEU A 250 -7.90 -2.19 -5.67
CA LEU A 250 -8.72 -1.07 -6.07
C LEU A 250 -8.40 0.10 -5.15
N TYR A 251 -8.01 1.22 -5.75
CA TYR A 251 -7.72 2.47 -5.06
C TYR A 251 -8.95 3.37 -5.08
N HIS A 252 -9.18 4.11 -4.02
CA HIS A 252 -10.30 5.03 -3.89
C HIS A 252 -9.84 6.36 -3.29
N GLY A 253 -10.50 7.46 -3.68
CA GLY A 253 -10.21 8.80 -3.14
C GLY A 253 -8.83 9.32 -3.50
N ASP A 254 -8.11 9.88 -2.52
CA ASP A 254 -6.83 10.57 -2.75
C ASP A 254 -5.76 9.65 -3.34
N SER A 255 -5.75 8.38 -2.96
CA SER A 255 -4.80 7.39 -3.49
C SER A 255 -4.99 7.14 -5.00
N ALA A 256 -6.24 7.05 -5.48
CA ALA A 256 -6.55 6.90 -6.90
C ALA A 256 -6.15 8.14 -7.68
N THR A 257 -6.47 9.32 -7.14
CA THR A 257 -6.16 10.61 -7.75
C THR A 257 -4.65 10.82 -7.94
N VAL A 258 -3.85 10.52 -6.91
CA VAL A 258 -2.39 10.72 -6.97
C VAL A 258 -1.71 9.71 -7.89
N LEU A 259 -2.16 8.44 -7.90
CA LEU A 259 -1.62 7.42 -8.79
C LEU A 259 -2.13 7.56 -10.22
N ASP A 260 -3.22 8.31 -10.42
CA ASP A 260 -3.94 8.38 -11.71
C ASP A 260 -4.32 6.97 -12.21
N THR A 261 -4.77 6.15 -11.25
CA THR A 261 -5.23 4.78 -11.53
C THR A 261 -6.16 4.30 -10.42
N ASP A 262 -7.26 3.68 -10.83
CA ASP A 262 -8.26 3.14 -9.91
C ASP A 262 -7.94 1.69 -9.51
N TRP A 263 -7.09 1.01 -10.26
CA TRP A 263 -6.76 -0.39 -10.00
C TRP A 263 -5.33 -0.76 -10.37
N LEU A 264 -4.83 -1.79 -9.71
CA LEU A 264 -3.57 -2.43 -10.01
C LEU A 264 -3.74 -3.95 -9.87
N ALA A 265 -3.33 -4.70 -10.88
CA ALA A 265 -3.33 -6.16 -10.87
C ALA A 265 -1.91 -6.70 -10.86
N THR A 266 -1.72 -7.81 -10.15
CA THR A 266 -0.45 -8.53 -10.09
C THR A 266 -0.65 -10.01 -10.34
N ALA A 267 0.29 -10.62 -11.02
CA ALA A 267 0.39 -12.07 -11.12
C ALA A 267 1.87 -12.48 -11.07
N GLY A 268 2.16 -13.54 -10.37
CA GLY A 268 3.55 -13.95 -10.20
C GLY A 268 3.74 -15.39 -9.82
N PHE A 269 4.99 -15.78 -9.84
CA PHE A 269 5.43 -17.11 -9.44
C PHE A 269 6.71 -17.02 -8.61
N GLY A 270 6.99 -18.09 -7.87
CA GLY A 270 8.19 -18.16 -7.05
C GLY A 270 8.36 -19.50 -6.39
N LEU A 271 9.34 -19.56 -5.51
CA LEU A 271 9.66 -20.74 -4.73
C LEU A 271 9.59 -20.44 -3.24
N GLU A 272 9.02 -21.35 -2.50
CA GLU A 272 9.02 -21.34 -1.03
C GLU A 272 9.77 -22.58 -0.54
N ILE A 273 10.72 -22.37 0.37
CA ILE A 273 11.49 -23.44 1.00
C ILE A 273 11.04 -23.62 2.46
N ASP A 274 10.86 -24.86 2.88
CA ASP A 274 10.50 -25.18 4.26
C ASP A 274 11.74 -25.15 5.14
N THR A 275 11.82 -24.17 6.03
CA THR A 275 12.98 -23.97 6.90
C THR A 275 12.87 -24.65 8.28
N ARG A 276 11.79 -25.39 8.55
CA ARG A 276 11.61 -26.09 9.85
C ARG A 276 12.75 -27.05 10.20
N LEU A 277 13.43 -27.57 9.19
CA LEU A 277 14.57 -28.47 9.37
C LEU A 277 15.91 -27.74 9.64
N THR A 278 15.95 -26.42 9.48
CA THR A 278 17.20 -25.64 9.66
C THR A 278 17.51 -25.29 11.12
N GLY A 279 16.60 -25.58 12.05
CA GLY A 279 16.74 -25.20 13.45
C GLY A 279 16.58 -23.70 13.74
N LEU A 280 16.14 -22.89 12.76
CA LEU A 280 15.81 -21.49 12.98
C LEU A 280 14.52 -21.40 13.79
N PRO A 281 14.58 -20.92 15.05
CA PRO A 281 13.37 -20.80 15.86
C PRO A 281 12.44 -19.76 15.21
N ALA A 282 11.16 -20.08 15.16
CA ALA A 282 10.08 -19.23 14.68
C ALA A 282 9.97 -19.06 13.15
N VAL A 283 10.97 -19.31 12.31
CA VAL A 283 10.81 -19.21 10.84
C VAL A 283 10.50 -20.59 10.26
N ARG A 284 9.32 -20.75 9.68
CA ARG A 284 8.84 -22.01 9.10
C ARG A 284 9.11 -22.13 7.61
N ALA A 285 9.12 -21.00 6.90
CA ALA A 285 9.43 -21.00 5.47
C ALA A 285 9.99 -19.65 5.02
N GLY A 286 10.86 -19.71 3.99
CA GLY A 286 11.34 -18.56 3.25
C GLY A 286 10.86 -18.62 1.81
N ARG A 287 10.48 -17.47 1.22
CA ARG A 287 9.92 -17.38 -0.12
C ARG A 287 10.57 -16.28 -0.93
N LEU A 288 10.79 -16.56 -2.22
CA LEU A 288 11.18 -15.61 -3.24
C LEU A 288 10.15 -15.62 -4.36
N MET A 289 9.68 -14.44 -4.77
CA MET A 289 8.65 -14.26 -5.80
C MET A 289 9.12 -13.29 -6.87
N LEU A 290 8.66 -13.52 -8.10
CA LEU A 290 8.74 -12.57 -9.21
C LEU A 290 7.30 -12.33 -9.71
N ASN A 291 6.87 -11.07 -9.72
CA ASN A 291 5.52 -10.71 -10.16
C ASN A 291 5.58 -9.69 -11.29
N GLY A 292 4.70 -9.85 -12.27
CA GLY A 292 4.32 -8.81 -13.19
C GLY A 292 3.23 -7.94 -12.57
N ILE A 293 3.24 -6.65 -12.89
CA ILE A 293 2.28 -5.65 -12.41
C ILE A 293 1.71 -4.92 -13.60
N VAL A 294 0.39 -4.75 -13.62
CA VAL A 294 -0.35 -3.97 -14.61
C VAL A 294 -1.36 -3.10 -13.90
N ALA A 295 -1.43 -1.86 -14.29
CA ALA A 295 -2.42 -0.88 -13.86
C ALA A 295 -2.91 -0.09 -15.08
N GLU A 296 -3.81 0.84 -14.90
CA GLU A 296 -4.35 1.66 -15.98
C GLU A 296 -3.23 2.47 -16.65
N GLU A 297 -2.42 3.17 -15.86
CA GLU A 297 -1.35 4.04 -16.33
C GLU A 297 0.07 3.43 -16.15
N PHE A 298 0.19 2.35 -15.40
CA PHE A 298 1.48 1.76 -15.05
C PHE A 298 1.60 0.29 -15.46
N SER A 299 2.81 -0.10 -15.80
CA SER A 299 3.20 -1.51 -15.88
C SER A 299 4.58 -1.70 -15.26
N GLY A 300 4.87 -2.92 -14.84
CA GLY A 300 6.17 -3.17 -14.23
C GLY A 300 6.30 -4.58 -13.67
N PHE A 301 7.28 -4.71 -12.80
CA PHE A 301 7.54 -5.97 -12.10
C PHE A 301 7.92 -5.73 -10.65
N SER A 302 7.84 -6.79 -9.85
CA SER A 302 8.33 -6.77 -8.48
C SER A 302 9.03 -8.06 -8.10
N ILE A 303 9.99 -7.94 -7.18
CA ILE A 303 10.69 -9.05 -6.55
C ILE A 303 10.28 -9.07 -5.08
N GLY A 304 9.69 -10.18 -4.64
CA GLY A 304 9.19 -10.34 -3.29
C GLY A 304 10.01 -11.32 -2.46
N PHE A 305 10.32 -10.93 -1.24
CA PHE A 305 10.80 -11.83 -0.20
C PHE A 305 9.71 -11.98 0.85
N GLY A 306 9.55 -13.18 1.39
CA GLY A 306 8.60 -13.45 2.45
C GLY A 306 9.14 -14.47 3.44
N LEU A 307 8.83 -14.27 4.71
CA LEU A 307 9.05 -15.26 5.76
C LEU A 307 7.70 -15.66 6.32
N ARG A 308 7.56 -16.94 6.67
CA ARG A 308 6.41 -17.49 7.38
C ARG A 308 6.88 -17.95 8.76
N PHE A 309 6.18 -17.50 9.77
CA PHE A 309 6.42 -17.81 11.17
C PHE A 309 5.44 -18.83 11.73
#